data_591f3bd118b92bbf872127075db6cb77
#
_entry.id   591f3bd118b92bbf872127075db6cb77
#
_cell.length_a   1.000
_cell.length_b   1.000
_cell.length_c   1.000
_cell.angle_alpha   90.00
_cell.angle_beta   90.00
_cell.angle_gamma   90.00
#
_symmetry.space_group_name_H-M   'P 1'
#
loop_
_entity.id
_entity.type
_entity.pdbx_description
1 polymer ?
#
loop_
_entity_poly.entity_id
_entity_poly.type
_entity_poly.pdbx_seq_one_letter_code
_entity_poly.pdbx_strand_id
1 'polypeptide(L)'
;MLPQEIIRRKRDGHKLSAPEIAAFIQGITAGTLSEGQIGAFAMAVFLKGMSREEAVALTLAMRDSGDVLDWSDLPGPVTDKHSTGGVGDNVSLMLAPIVAACGAYVPMISGRGLGHTGG
;
A
#
# COMPACT_ATOMS: atom_id res chain seq x y z
N MET A 1 -18.81 10.80 4.80
CA MET A 1 -19.46 10.56 3.48
C MET A 1 -19.67 9.06 3.36
N LEU A 2 -20.76 8.63 2.71
CA LEU A 2 -21.05 7.21 2.53
C LEU A 2 -20.08 6.60 1.50
N PRO A 3 -19.63 5.36 1.68
CA PRO A 3 -18.69 4.70 0.75
C PRO A 3 -19.21 4.67 -0.70
N GLN A 4 -20.51 4.48 -0.88
CA GLN A 4 -21.15 4.47 -2.20
C GLN A 4 -21.00 5.81 -2.93
N GLU A 5 -21.00 6.92 -2.20
CA GLU A 5 -20.83 8.26 -2.77
C GLU A 5 -19.39 8.47 -3.22
N ILE A 6 -18.41 7.96 -2.47
CA ILE A 6 -16.99 8.00 -2.86
C ILE A 6 -16.79 7.22 -4.16
N ILE A 7 -17.34 6.00 -4.23
CA ILE A 7 -17.28 5.16 -5.44
C ILE A 7 -17.96 5.88 -6.62
N ARG A 8 -19.15 6.44 -6.41
CA ARG A 8 -19.90 7.15 -7.45
C ARG A 8 -19.09 8.33 -7.99
N ARG A 9 -18.54 9.16 -7.11
CA ARG A 9 -17.70 10.31 -7.51
C ARG A 9 -16.52 9.87 -8.36
N LYS A 10 -15.80 8.82 -7.94
CA LYS A 10 -14.67 8.30 -8.70
C LYS A 10 -15.09 7.72 -10.04
N ARG A 11 -16.18 6.93 -10.08
CA ARG A 11 -16.78 6.40 -11.31
C ARG A 11 -17.10 7.50 -12.31
N ASP A 12 -17.62 8.63 -11.84
CA ASP A 12 -18.03 9.77 -12.66
C ASP A 12 -16.85 10.68 -13.04
N GLY A 13 -15.62 10.31 -12.67
CA GLY A 13 -14.39 11.00 -13.05
C GLY A 13 -14.01 12.18 -12.15
N HIS A 14 -14.69 12.35 -11.02
CA HIS A 14 -14.33 13.40 -10.07
C HIS A 14 -13.08 13.04 -9.26
N LYS A 15 -12.28 14.04 -8.94
CA LYS A 15 -11.20 13.90 -7.99
C LYS A 15 -11.76 13.71 -6.58
N LEU A 16 -11.13 12.80 -5.84
CA LEU A 16 -11.41 12.56 -4.44
C LEU A 16 -10.44 13.36 -3.57
N SER A 17 -10.94 13.91 -2.49
CA SER A 17 -10.11 14.55 -1.48
C SER A 17 -9.40 13.53 -0.59
N ALA A 18 -8.31 13.93 0.03
CA ALA A 18 -7.57 13.08 0.97
C ALA A 18 -8.45 12.56 2.13
N PRO A 19 -9.36 13.34 2.75
CA PRO A 19 -10.29 12.82 3.75
C PRO A 19 -11.27 11.77 3.22
N GLU A 20 -11.74 11.89 1.98
CA GLU A 20 -12.62 10.89 1.36
C GLU A 20 -11.88 9.56 1.16
N ILE A 21 -10.66 9.63 0.67
CA ILE A 21 -9.80 8.46 0.48
C ILE A 21 -9.49 7.80 1.83
N ALA A 22 -9.09 8.59 2.83
CA ALA A 22 -8.79 8.10 4.17
C ALA A 22 -10.01 7.40 4.81
N ALA A 23 -11.20 8.00 4.70
CA ALA A 23 -12.43 7.40 5.21
C ALA A 23 -12.75 6.06 4.53
N PHE A 24 -12.51 5.96 3.22
CA PHE A 24 -12.71 4.71 2.48
C PHE A 24 -11.74 3.62 2.96
N ILE A 25 -10.46 3.94 3.08
CA ILE A 25 -9.44 2.99 3.55
C ILE A 25 -9.70 2.56 5.00
N GLN A 26 -10.05 3.49 5.88
CA GLN A 26 -10.45 3.15 7.25
C GLN A 26 -11.66 2.18 7.28
N GLY A 27 -12.61 2.37 6.38
CA GLY A 27 -13.75 1.46 6.25
C GLY A 27 -13.34 0.04 5.82
N ILE A 28 -12.31 -0.11 4.99
CA ILE A 28 -11.73 -1.41 4.63
C ILE A 28 -11.11 -2.07 5.87
N THR A 29 -10.23 -1.37 6.57
CA THR A 29 -9.53 -1.89 7.75
C THR A 29 -10.49 -2.26 8.89
N ALA A 30 -11.53 -1.45 9.07
CA ALA A 30 -12.57 -1.70 10.07
C ALA A 30 -13.57 -2.80 9.66
N GLY A 31 -13.47 -3.36 8.44
CA GLY A 31 -14.40 -4.38 7.95
C GLY A 31 -15.83 -3.89 7.72
N THR A 32 -16.03 -2.58 7.58
CA THR A 32 -17.36 -1.98 7.36
C THR A 32 -17.73 -1.88 5.88
N LEU A 33 -16.78 -2.10 4.98
CA LEU A 33 -17.01 -2.17 3.55
C LEU A 33 -17.08 -3.63 3.08
N SER A 34 -18.01 -3.90 2.16
CA SER A 34 -18.08 -5.19 1.50
C SER A 34 -17.00 -5.33 0.43
N GLU A 35 -16.60 -6.56 0.12
CA GLU A 35 -15.67 -6.86 -0.99
C GLU A 35 -16.14 -6.27 -2.33
N GLY A 36 -17.46 -6.28 -2.56
CA GLY A 36 -18.05 -5.67 -3.75
C GLY A 36 -17.83 -4.16 -3.83
N GLN A 37 -17.89 -3.45 -2.70
CA GLN A 37 -17.59 -2.01 -2.65
C GLN A 37 -16.09 -1.75 -2.88
N ILE A 38 -15.23 -2.58 -2.31
CA ILE A 38 -13.78 -2.48 -2.52
C ILE A 38 -13.45 -2.73 -3.99
N GLY A 39 -14.00 -3.79 -4.58
CA GLY A 39 -13.82 -4.10 -6.00
C GLY A 39 -14.35 -2.99 -6.93
N ALA A 40 -15.51 -2.42 -6.62
CA ALA A 40 -16.09 -1.32 -7.37
C ALA A 40 -15.21 -0.06 -7.32
N PHE A 41 -14.65 0.27 -6.17
CA PHE A 41 -13.70 1.37 -6.03
C PHE A 41 -12.42 1.12 -6.84
N ALA A 42 -11.82 -0.06 -6.71
CA ALA A 42 -10.62 -0.43 -7.44
C ALA A 42 -10.84 -0.36 -8.96
N MET A 43 -11.98 -0.84 -9.44
CA MET A 43 -12.35 -0.76 -10.86
C MET A 43 -12.58 0.69 -11.32
N ALA A 44 -13.23 1.52 -10.49
CA ALA A 44 -13.41 2.94 -10.80
C ALA A 44 -12.06 3.67 -10.91
N VAL A 45 -11.11 3.36 -10.02
CA VAL A 45 -9.74 3.87 -10.08
C VAL A 45 -9.03 3.38 -11.34
N PHE A 46 -9.14 2.10 -11.68
CA PHE A 46 -8.53 1.54 -12.88
C PHE A 46 -9.03 2.22 -14.16
N LEU A 47 -10.33 2.44 -14.26
CA LEU A 47 -10.95 3.01 -15.47
C LEU A 47 -10.77 4.54 -15.58
N LYS A 48 -10.72 5.25 -14.47
CA LYS A 48 -10.68 6.74 -14.45
C LYS A 48 -9.32 7.32 -14.08
N GLY A 49 -8.40 6.49 -13.62
CA GLY A 49 -7.11 6.93 -13.12
C GLY A 49 -7.19 7.69 -11.80
N MET A 50 -6.06 8.10 -11.31
CA MET A 50 -5.91 8.97 -10.14
C MET A 50 -4.97 10.12 -10.48
N SER A 51 -5.23 11.30 -9.93
CA SER A 51 -4.24 12.36 -9.92
C SER A 51 -3.10 12.00 -8.97
N ARG A 52 -1.97 12.71 -9.08
CA ARG A 52 -0.83 12.51 -8.19
C ARG A 52 -1.22 12.71 -6.72
N GLU A 53 -2.03 13.71 -6.44
CA GLU A 53 -2.51 14.04 -5.10
C GLU A 53 -3.38 12.92 -4.52
N GLU A 54 -4.27 12.35 -5.34
CA GLU A 54 -5.09 11.19 -4.96
C GLU A 54 -4.22 9.95 -4.69
N ALA A 55 -3.24 9.68 -5.55
CA ALA A 55 -2.35 8.53 -5.39
C ALA A 55 -1.51 8.66 -4.10
N VAL A 56 -0.99 9.85 -3.81
CA VAL A 56 -0.27 10.12 -2.55
C VAL A 56 -1.20 9.93 -1.35
N ALA A 57 -2.41 10.50 -1.39
CA ALA A 57 -3.38 10.36 -0.31
C ALA A 57 -3.76 8.89 -0.07
N LEU A 58 -3.95 8.12 -1.13
CA LEU A 58 -4.24 6.68 -1.05
C LEU A 58 -3.08 5.91 -0.42
N THR A 59 -1.87 6.18 -0.89
CA THR A 59 -0.65 5.52 -0.36
C THR A 59 -0.47 5.79 1.13
N LEU A 60 -0.62 7.04 1.55
CA LEU A 60 -0.49 7.42 2.96
C LEU A 60 -1.60 6.80 3.80
N ALA A 61 -2.85 6.84 3.34
CA ALA A 61 -3.98 6.23 4.03
C ALA A 61 -3.79 4.71 4.19
N MET A 62 -3.31 4.02 3.16
CA MET A 62 -3.02 2.58 3.22
C MET A 62 -1.86 2.28 4.17
N ARG A 63 -0.77 3.06 4.11
CA ARG A 63 0.36 2.91 5.03
C ARG A 63 -0.09 3.02 6.49
N ASP A 64 -0.91 4.00 6.80
CA ASP A 64 -1.30 4.34 8.17
C ASP A 64 -2.54 3.57 8.66
N SER A 65 -3.13 2.72 7.81
CA SER A 65 -4.33 1.94 8.14
C SER A 65 -4.06 0.67 8.95
N GLY A 66 -2.83 0.18 8.95
CA GLY A 66 -2.39 -1.00 9.69
C GLY A 66 -1.45 -0.66 10.84
N ASP A 67 -0.78 -1.69 11.35
CA ASP A 67 0.25 -1.52 12.36
C ASP A 67 1.51 -0.93 11.72
N VAL A 68 1.97 0.20 12.25
CA VAL A 68 3.20 0.84 11.81
C VAL A 68 4.31 0.47 12.78
N LEU A 69 5.33 -0.23 12.30
CA LEU A 69 6.47 -0.64 13.10
C LEU A 69 7.39 0.57 13.36
N ASP A 70 7.78 0.75 14.60
CA ASP A 70 8.71 1.79 15.02
C ASP A 70 10.09 1.16 15.30
N TRP A 71 11.10 1.64 14.61
CA TRP A 71 12.48 1.22 14.73
C TRP A 71 13.39 2.31 15.30
N SER A 72 12.82 3.36 15.89
CA SER A 72 13.56 4.52 16.40
C SER A 72 14.55 4.19 17.51
N ASP A 73 14.35 3.06 18.21
CA ASP A 73 15.24 2.59 19.28
C ASP A 73 16.53 1.94 18.75
N LEU A 74 16.62 1.67 17.45
CA LEU A 74 17.81 1.05 16.88
C LEU A 74 18.93 2.08 16.70
N PRO A 75 20.18 1.76 17.12
CA PRO A 75 21.28 2.72 17.15
C PRO A 75 21.96 2.95 15.77
N GLY A 76 21.38 2.45 14.69
CA GLY A 76 21.98 2.54 13.35
C GLY A 76 20.92 2.73 12.25
N PRO A 77 21.38 2.83 11.00
CA PRO A 77 20.49 3.06 9.88
C PRO A 77 19.56 1.84 9.65
N VAL A 78 18.29 2.12 9.57
CA VAL A 78 17.27 1.12 9.20
C VAL A 78 17.02 1.25 7.70
N THR A 79 17.21 0.15 6.98
CA THR A 79 17.14 0.12 5.52
C THR A 79 16.23 -1.00 5.07
N ASP A 80 15.32 -0.70 4.19
CA ASP A 80 14.43 -1.67 3.57
C ASP A 80 14.46 -1.60 2.06
N LYS A 81 14.10 -2.70 1.43
CA LYS A 81 13.92 -2.82 -0.02
C LYS A 81 12.77 -3.79 -0.26
N HIS A 82 11.83 -3.39 -1.05
CA HIS A 82 10.76 -4.28 -1.49
C HIS A 82 10.98 -4.78 -2.92
N SER A 83 10.43 -5.95 -3.22
CA SER A 83 10.36 -6.44 -4.60
C SER A 83 9.39 -5.60 -5.43
N THR A 84 9.69 -5.42 -6.71
CA THR A 84 8.79 -4.81 -7.68
C THR A 84 7.76 -5.82 -8.22
N GLY A 85 7.79 -7.07 -7.74
CA GLY A 85 6.94 -8.15 -8.21
C GLY A 85 7.45 -8.83 -9.49
N GLY A 86 8.72 -8.63 -9.86
CA GLY A 86 9.35 -9.26 -11.03
C GLY A 86 9.45 -10.77 -10.90
N VAL A 87 9.41 -11.47 -12.03
CA VAL A 87 9.57 -12.92 -12.08
C VAL A 87 11.02 -13.29 -11.71
N GLY A 88 11.17 -14.18 -10.71
CA GLY A 88 12.49 -14.66 -10.27
C GLY A 88 13.28 -13.64 -9.46
N ASP A 89 12.63 -12.68 -8.81
CA ASP A 89 13.27 -11.70 -7.93
C ASP A 89 13.70 -12.33 -6.60
N ASN A 90 14.86 -13.00 -6.62
CA ASN A 90 15.49 -13.58 -5.43
C ASN A 90 16.50 -12.62 -4.78
N VAL A 91 16.63 -11.41 -5.28
CA VAL A 91 17.65 -10.44 -4.84
C VAL A 91 17.47 -10.11 -3.35
N SER A 92 16.26 -10.01 -2.85
CA SER A 92 15.98 -9.66 -1.45
C SER A 92 16.61 -10.65 -0.46
N LEU A 93 16.59 -11.96 -0.78
CA LEU A 93 17.17 -13.00 0.08
C LEU A 93 18.70 -12.87 0.22
N MET A 94 19.36 -12.43 -0.84
CA MET A 94 20.82 -12.23 -0.85
C MET A 94 21.20 -10.84 -0.31
N LEU A 95 20.42 -9.84 -0.62
CA LEU A 95 20.70 -8.45 -0.28
C LEU A 95 20.57 -8.18 1.21
N ALA A 96 19.55 -8.73 1.87
CA ALA A 96 19.30 -8.48 3.30
C ALA A 96 20.52 -8.82 4.18
N PRO A 97 21.11 -10.03 4.13
CA PRO A 97 22.28 -10.35 4.94
C PRO A 97 23.52 -9.54 4.54
N ILE A 98 23.69 -9.16 3.26
CA ILE A 98 24.81 -8.33 2.83
C ILE A 98 24.71 -6.93 3.44
N VAL A 99 23.53 -6.31 3.38
CA VAL A 99 23.31 -4.97 3.95
C VAL A 99 23.45 -5.00 5.48
N ALA A 100 22.96 -6.06 6.13
CA ALA A 100 23.14 -6.26 7.56
C ALA A 100 24.63 -6.40 7.94
N ALA A 101 25.40 -7.14 7.15
CA ALA A 101 26.86 -7.27 7.34
C ALA A 101 27.61 -5.94 7.15
N CYS A 102 27.05 -5.01 6.40
CA CYS A 102 27.57 -3.64 6.26
C CYS A 102 27.18 -2.71 7.42
N GLY A 103 26.48 -3.21 8.43
CA GLY A 103 26.16 -2.48 9.66
C GLY A 103 24.78 -1.79 9.66
N ALA A 104 23.92 -2.09 8.71
CA ALA A 104 22.54 -1.60 8.72
C ALA A 104 21.58 -2.60 9.40
N TYR A 105 20.47 -2.09 9.92
CA TYR A 105 19.35 -2.91 10.35
C TYR A 105 18.39 -3.11 9.18
N VAL A 106 18.01 -4.37 8.92
CA VAL A 106 17.23 -4.71 7.72
C VAL A 106 15.94 -5.45 8.14
N PRO A 107 14.90 -4.75 8.54
CA PRO A 107 13.61 -5.35 8.90
C PRO A 107 12.80 -5.69 7.66
N MET A 108 13.37 -6.44 6.73
CA MET A 108 12.78 -6.75 5.44
C MET A 108 11.61 -7.73 5.62
N ILE A 109 10.39 -7.25 5.46
CA ILE A 109 9.18 -8.04 5.46
C ILE A 109 8.76 -8.29 4.02
N SER A 110 8.53 -9.55 3.68
CA SER A 110 8.22 -9.96 2.33
C SER A 110 7.05 -10.95 2.33
N GLY A 111 6.33 -11.02 1.24
CA GLY A 111 5.21 -11.93 1.04
C GLY A 111 5.22 -12.53 -0.36
N ARG A 112 4.43 -13.61 -0.55
CA ARG A 112 4.25 -14.17 -1.88
C ARG A 112 3.50 -13.20 -2.78
N GLY A 113 4.00 -13.02 -3.99
CA GLY A 113 3.25 -12.37 -5.05
C GLY A 113 2.06 -13.21 -5.52
N LEU A 114 1.12 -12.57 -6.17
CA LEU A 114 -0.01 -13.25 -6.79
C LEU A 114 0.40 -13.83 -8.15
N GLY A 115 0.01 -15.08 -8.39
CA GLY A 115 0.30 -15.76 -9.65
C GLY A 115 1.78 -16.11 -9.83
N HIS A 116 2.41 -15.58 -10.86
CA HIS A 116 3.79 -15.89 -11.27
C HIS A 116 4.86 -14.99 -10.62
N THR A 117 4.45 -13.99 -9.87
CA THR A 117 5.38 -13.09 -9.19
C THR A 117 5.74 -13.64 -7.82
N GLY A 118 6.98 -13.44 -7.43
CA GLY A 118 7.46 -13.78 -6.10
C GLY A 118 8.58 -12.80 -5.72
N GLY A 119 8.57 -12.40 -4.50
CA GLY A 119 9.61 -11.50 -4.01
C GLY A 119 9.77 -11.59 -2.52
#